data_ca236762b4919414ea1a1dbddee23e56
#
_entry.id   ca236762b4919414ea1a1dbddee23e56
#
_cell.length_a   1.000
_cell.length_b   1.000
_cell.length_c   1.000
_cell.angle_alpha   90.00
_cell.angle_beta   90.00
_cell.angle_gamma   90.00
#
_symmetry.space_group_name_H-M   'P 1'
#
loop_
_entity.id
_entity.type
_entity.pdbx_description
1 polymer ?
#
loop_
_entity_poly.entity_id
_entity_poly.type
_entity_poly.pdbx_seq_one_letter_code
_entity_poly.pdbx_strand_id
1 'polypeptide(L)'
;MSSHEELRVIALTEFAKAGYAGTSLQRIADVAGLSKSSVLYHFASKEALLGAAIEPALDRVERMVTDLENSPLTRESRDRFIAEFVDLLLEHRRDVHMFINQAPSLIDVPAIDTANGLVARLAAFFQSATSSAEEQMRFGIALGGAAYMLVSQENLHLESQSDHAEIREGLITIMTELLAPIPVHTTVA
;
A
#
# COMPACT_ATOMS: atom_id res chain seq x y z
N MET A 1 6.45 0.96 23.20
CA MET A 1 5.87 0.00 22.24
C MET A 1 5.96 -1.39 22.85
N SER A 2 5.02 -2.30 22.58
CA SER A 2 5.18 -3.69 23.01
C SER A 2 6.26 -4.35 22.13
N SER A 3 6.96 -5.40 22.64
CA SER A 3 7.97 -6.12 21.86
C SER A 3 7.42 -6.68 20.54
N HIS A 4 6.13 -6.96 20.49
CA HIS A 4 5.41 -7.43 19.32
C HIS A 4 5.35 -6.36 18.20
N GLU A 5 5.00 -5.12 18.54
CA GLU A 5 4.93 -4.01 17.58
C GLU A 5 6.31 -3.59 17.08
N GLU A 6 7.29 -3.58 17.98
CA GLU A 6 8.67 -3.30 17.63
C GLU A 6 9.24 -4.33 16.65
N LEU A 7 8.97 -5.62 16.85
CA LEU A 7 9.36 -6.69 15.93
C LEU A 7 8.74 -6.53 14.54
N ARG A 8 7.47 -6.10 14.44
CA ARG A 8 6.80 -5.82 13.15
C ARG A 8 7.52 -4.72 12.37
N VAL A 9 7.83 -3.60 13.04
CA VAL A 9 8.54 -2.45 12.42
C VAL A 9 9.95 -2.84 11.97
N ILE A 10 10.70 -3.57 12.81
CA ILE A 10 12.04 -4.06 12.48
C ILE A 10 11.97 -5.03 11.29
N ALA A 11 11.03 -5.99 11.32
CA ALA A 11 10.86 -6.97 10.25
C ALA A 11 10.59 -6.29 8.91
N LEU A 12 9.63 -5.37 8.87
CA LEU A 12 9.30 -4.62 7.66
C LEU A 12 10.51 -3.85 7.12
N THR A 13 11.28 -3.23 8.01
CA THR A 13 12.50 -2.50 7.65
C THR A 13 13.56 -3.43 7.04
N GLU A 14 13.79 -4.59 7.65
CA GLU A 14 14.77 -5.56 7.14
C GLU A 14 14.30 -6.23 5.84
N PHE A 15 13.01 -6.52 5.70
CA PHE A 15 12.42 -7.03 4.45
C PHE A 15 12.52 -6.01 3.31
N ALA A 16 12.28 -4.74 3.58
CA ALA A 16 12.43 -3.68 2.58
C ALA A 16 13.90 -3.52 2.12
N LYS A 17 14.88 -3.62 3.06
CA LYS A 17 16.30 -3.42 2.77
C LYS A 17 16.96 -4.58 2.03
N ALA A 18 16.77 -5.81 2.52
CA ALA A 18 17.50 -6.98 2.06
C ALA A 18 16.64 -7.95 1.24
N GLY A 19 15.38 -7.61 1.03
CA GLY A 19 14.38 -8.49 0.45
C GLY A 19 13.88 -9.54 1.45
N TYR A 20 12.67 -10.03 1.19
CA TYR A 20 12.09 -11.09 2.04
C TYR A 20 12.96 -12.34 2.04
N ALA A 21 13.38 -12.82 0.85
CA ALA A 21 14.21 -14.02 0.75
C ALA A 21 15.58 -13.86 1.46
N GLY A 22 16.19 -12.68 1.36
CA GLY A 22 17.49 -12.38 1.97
C GLY A 22 17.45 -12.12 3.48
N THR A 23 16.27 -11.95 4.07
CA THR A 23 16.11 -11.68 5.51
C THR A 23 15.75 -12.95 6.27
N SER A 24 16.47 -13.24 7.36
CA SER A 24 16.17 -14.37 8.25
C SER A 24 15.57 -13.90 9.59
N LEU A 25 14.82 -14.80 10.26
CA LEU A 25 14.34 -14.52 11.63
C LEU A 25 15.50 -14.27 12.62
N GLN A 26 16.67 -14.87 12.38
CA GLN A 26 17.87 -14.61 13.21
C GLN A 26 18.31 -13.15 13.01
N ARG A 27 18.37 -12.67 11.78
CA ARG A 27 18.74 -11.27 11.49
C ARG A 27 17.79 -10.27 12.16
N ILE A 28 16.47 -10.54 12.10
CA ILE A 28 15.47 -9.70 12.77
C ILE A 28 15.66 -9.74 14.29
N ALA A 29 15.90 -10.92 14.86
CA ALA A 29 16.18 -11.07 16.28
C ALA A 29 17.44 -10.28 16.72
N ASP A 30 18.53 -10.37 15.95
CA ASP A 30 19.78 -9.67 16.23
C ASP A 30 19.56 -8.15 16.22
N VAL A 31 18.82 -7.62 15.24
CA VAL A 31 18.50 -6.18 15.18
C VAL A 31 17.60 -5.74 16.34
N ALA A 32 16.69 -6.60 16.78
CA ALA A 32 15.80 -6.35 17.91
C ALA A 32 16.49 -6.53 19.28
N GLY A 33 17.73 -7.01 19.32
CA GLY A 33 18.40 -7.36 20.57
C GLY A 33 17.76 -8.55 21.30
N LEU A 34 17.12 -9.46 20.54
CA LEU A 34 16.39 -10.62 21.05
C LEU A 34 17.03 -11.93 20.57
N SER A 35 16.61 -13.04 21.15
CA SER A 35 16.92 -14.37 20.62
C SER A 35 15.93 -14.74 19.50
N LYS A 36 16.35 -15.62 18.57
CA LYS A 36 15.44 -16.19 17.55
C LYS A 36 14.25 -16.90 18.19
N SER A 37 14.45 -17.57 19.32
CA SER A 37 13.37 -18.22 20.07
C SER A 37 12.37 -17.22 20.65
N SER A 38 12.82 -16.01 21.04
CA SER A 38 11.93 -14.94 21.48
C SER A 38 11.08 -14.42 20.30
N VAL A 39 11.65 -14.28 19.11
CA VAL A 39 10.88 -13.90 17.91
C VAL A 39 9.85 -14.99 17.57
N LEU A 40 10.26 -16.27 17.61
CA LEU A 40 9.35 -17.41 17.34
C LEU A 40 8.27 -17.59 18.40
N TYR A 41 8.47 -17.08 19.61
CA TYR A 41 7.42 -17.02 20.63
C TYR A 41 6.30 -16.04 20.25
N HIS A 42 6.66 -14.91 19.62
CA HIS A 42 5.69 -13.91 19.16
C HIS A 42 5.07 -14.23 17.82
N PHE A 43 5.85 -14.83 16.90
CA PHE A 43 5.44 -15.09 15.52
C PHE A 43 5.90 -16.50 15.12
N ALA A 44 4.95 -17.37 14.82
CA ALA A 44 5.21 -18.79 14.54
C ALA A 44 6.18 -19.04 13.35
N SER A 45 6.28 -18.07 12.41
CA SER A 45 7.12 -18.17 11.23
C SER A 45 7.48 -16.78 10.67
N LYS A 46 8.37 -16.76 9.66
CA LYS A 46 8.71 -15.53 8.94
C LYS A 46 7.52 -14.99 8.14
N GLU A 47 6.71 -15.89 7.60
CA GLU A 47 5.46 -15.58 6.90
C GLU A 47 4.44 -14.93 7.85
N ALA A 48 4.28 -15.48 9.05
CA ALA A 48 3.40 -14.91 10.08
C ALA A 48 3.87 -13.51 10.53
N LEU A 49 5.19 -13.33 10.67
CA LEU A 49 5.76 -12.03 11.00
C LEU A 49 5.56 -11.01 9.86
N LEU A 50 5.74 -11.43 8.60
CA LEU A 50 5.45 -10.57 7.46
C LEU A 50 3.97 -10.18 7.42
N GLY A 51 3.06 -11.15 7.55
CA GLY A 51 1.62 -10.90 7.59
C GLY A 51 1.26 -9.87 8.65
N ALA A 52 1.73 -10.09 9.88
CA ALA A 52 1.50 -9.15 10.97
C ALA A 52 2.13 -7.76 10.71
N ALA A 53 3.26 -7.69 10.03
CA ALA A 53 3.92 -6.42 9.75
C ALA A 53 3.13 -5.55 8.75
N ILE A 54 2.51 -6.16 7.73
CA ILE A 54 1.75 -5.43 6.69
C ILE A 54 0.24 -5.35 6.99
N GLU A 55 -0.25 -6.03 8.02
CA GLU A 55 -1.67 -6.06 8.40
C GLU A 55 -2.31 -4.66 8.51
N PRO A 56 -1.69 -3.63 9.15
CA PRO A 56 -2.30 -2.30 9.23
C PRO A 56 -2.53 -1.64 7.88
N ALA A 57 -1.61 -1.85 6.91
CA ALA A 57 -1.76 -1.37 5.56
C ALA A 57 -2.91 -2.11 4.84
N LEU A 58 -2.97 -3.44 4.97
CA LEU A 58 -4.04 -4.26 4.39
C LEU A 58 -5.41 -3.87 4.93
N ASP A 59 -5.56 -3.71 6.23
CA ASP A 59 -6.81 -3.29 6.87
C ASP A 59 -7.27 -1.92 6.35
N ARG A 60 -6.34 -1.02 6.09
CA ARG A 60 -6.67 0.30 5.55
C ARG A 60 -7.14 0.21 4.12
N VAL A 61 -6.44 -0.56 3.26
CA VAL A 61 -6.86 -0.80 1.87
C VAL A 61 -8.23 -1.49 1.83
N GLU A 62 -8.47 -2.48 2.69
CA GLU A 62 -9.75 -3.18 2.74
C GLU A 62 -10.91 -2.23 3.09
N ARG A 63 -10.72 -1.36 4.07
CA ARG A 63 -11.74 -0.33 4.39
C ARG A 63 -12.00 0.58 3.20
N MET A 64 -10.96 1.10 2.54
CA MET A 64 -11.08 1.98 1.38
C MET A 64 -11.83 1.31 0.23
N VAL A 65 -11.49 0.05 -0.09
CA VAL A 65 -12.16 -0.73 -1.14
C VAL A 65 -13.62 -0.99 -0.77
N THR A 66 -13.88 -1.38 0.47
CA THR A 66 -15.24 -1.63 0.97
C THR A 66 -16.11 -0.38 0.92
N ASP A 67 -15.57 0.77 1.29
CA ASP A 67 -16.27 2.06 1.22
C ASP A 67 -16.62 2.45 -0.23
N LEU A 68 -15.70 2.21 -1.18
CA LEU A 68 -15.97 2.40 -2.60
C LEU A 68 -17.08 1.47 -3.11
N GLU A 69 -17.03 0.18 -2.76
CA GLU A 69 -18.02 -0.83 -3.21
C GLU A 69 -19.42 -0.54 -2.66
N ASN A 70 -19.54 0.05 -1.48
CA ASN A 70 -20.79 0.34 -0.80
C ASN A 70 -21.33 1.76 -1.02
N SER A 71 -20.64 2.58 -1.79
CA SER A 71 -21.01 3.99 -2.01
C SER A 71 -21.07 4.31 -3.51
N PRO A 72 -21.99 5.16 -3.96
CA PRO A 72 -21.96 5.64 -5.34
C PRO A 72 -20.66 6.45 -5.57
N LEU A 73 -20.07 6.31 -6.76
CA LEU A 73 -18.94 7.09 -7.17
C LEU A 73 -19.39 8.53 -7.49
N THR A 74 -19.38 9.37 -6.47
CA THR A 74 -19.62 10.81 -6.57
C THR A 74 -18.30 11.57 -6.63
N ARG A 75 -18.34 12.86 -6.93
CA ARG A 75 -17.14 13.71 -6.83
C ARG A 75 -16.55 13.66 -5.41
N GLU A 76 -17.40 13.77 -4.41
CA GLU A 76 -16.97 13.77 -3.00
C GLU A 76 -16.34 12.44 -2.58
N SER A 77 -16.97 11.28 -2.92
CA SER A 77 -16.42 9.96 -2.60
C SER A 77 -15.11 9.69 -3.34
N ARG A 78 -14.98 10.16 -4.60
CA ARG A 78 -13.74 10.08 -5.36
C ARG A 78 -12.63 10.92 -4.73
N ASP A 79 -12.91 12.18 -4.42
CA ASP A 79 -11.92 13.11 -3.87
C ASP A 79 -11.45 12.65 -2.48
N ARG A 80 -12.37 12.10 -1.67
CA ARG A 80 -12.05 11.42 -0.40
C ARG A 80 -11.15 10.21 -0.63
N PHE A 81 -11.50 9.32 -1.56
CA PHE A 81 -10.68 8.16 -1.89
C PHE A 81 -9.26 8.56 -2.32
N ILE A 82 -9.12 9.58 -3.18
CA ILE A 82 -7.80 10.08 -3.61
C ILE A 82 -6.97 10.52 -2.40
N ALA A 83 -7.56 11.31 -1.49
CA ALA A 83 -6.86 11.77 -0.30
C ALA A 83 -6.43 10.61 0.60
N GLU A 84 -7.33 9.66 0.88
CA GLU A 84 -7.06 8.48 1.70
C GLU A 84 -6.01 7.55 1.06
N PHE A 85 -6.03 7.41 -0.28
CA PHE A 85 -5.05 6.61 -1.00
C PHE A 85 -3.66 7.24 -0.95
N VAL A 86 -3.56 8.57 -1.13
CA VAL A 86 -2.29 9.29 -1.00
C VAL A 86 -1.74 9.18 0.43
N ASP A 87 -2.60 9.33 1.45
CA ASP A 87 -2.20 9.18 2.84
C ASP A 87 -1.72 7.75 3.14
N LEU A 88 -2.41 6.72 2.61
CA LEU A 88 -1.96 5.33 2.69
C LEU A 88 -0.55 5.16 2.10
N LEU A 89 -0.32 5.67 0.89
CA LEU A 89 0.97 5.55 0.21
C LEU A 89 2.11 6.22 1.00
N LEU A 90 1.85 7.36 1.60
CA LEU A 90 2.85 8.11 2.37
C LEU A 90 3.15 7.47 3.73
N GLU A 91 2.13 7.02 4.45
CA GLU A 91 2.26 6.42 5.77
C GLU A 91 2.80 4.99 5.71
N HIS A 92 2.41 4.22 4.67
CA HIS A 92 2.79 2.83 4.47
C HIS A 92 3.80 2.63 3.33
N ARG A 93 4.69 3.60 3.12
CA ARG A 93 5.63 3.60 2.00
C ARG A 93 6.47 2.34 1.90
N ARG A 94 6.93 1.80 3.05
CA ARG A 94 7.74 0.56 3.10
C ARG A 94 6.94 -0.67 2.71
N ASP A 95 5.68 -0.75 3.14
CA ASP A 95 4.75 -1.83 2.77
C ASP A 95 4.52 -1.83 1.26
N VAL A 96 4.23 -0.65 0.70
CA VAL A 96 4.01 -0.45 -0.73
C VAL A 96 5.27 -0.78 -1.53
N HIS A 97 6.45 -0.32 -1.07
CA HIS A 97 7.74 -0.65 -1.68
C HIS A 97 7.96 -2.16 -1.73
N MET A 98 7.76 -2.85 -0.60
CA MET A 98 7.91 -4.29 -0.52
C MET A 98 6.91 -5.00 -1.44
N PHE A 99 5.65 -4.61 -1.44
CA PHE A 99 4.62 -5.20 -2.29
C PHE A 99 4.95 -5.04 -3.78
N ILE A 100 5.25 -3.83 -4.25
CA ILE A 100 5.54 -3.58 -5.67
C ILE A 100 6.78 -4.34 -6.15
N ASN A 101 7.84 -4.35 -5.35
CA ASN A 101 9.13 -4.92 -5.78
C ASN A 101 9.26 -6.43 -5.52
N GLN A 102 8.55 -6.99 -4.55
CA GLN A 102 8.79 -8.34 -4.07
C GLN A 102 7.59 -9.28 -4.15
N ALA A 103 6.34 -8.77 -4.26
CA ALA A 103 5.15 -9.61 -4.33
C ALA A 103 5.26 -10.76 -5.37
N PRO A 104 5.84 -10.56 -6.56
CA PRO A 104 6.00 -11.65 -7.53
C PRO A 104 6.86 -12.82 -7.05
N SER A 105 7.73 -12.59 -6.05
CA SER A 105 8.59 -13.62 -5.44
C SER A 105 8.06 -14.16 -4.11
N LEU A 106 6.93 -13.64 -3.63
CA LEU A 106 6.28 -14.02 -2.37
C LEU A 106 5.07 -14.93 -2.62
N ILE A 107 5.24 -15.89 -3.53
CA ILE A 107 4.24 -16.91 -3.84
C ILE A 107 3.99 -17.72 -2.56
N ASP A 108 2.74 -18.08 -2.28
CA ASP A 108 2.30 -18.84 -1.11
C ASP A 108 2.41 -18.11 0.25
N VAL A 109 2.56 -16.79 0.28
CA VAL A 109 2.43 -16.02 1.52
C VAL A 109 1.00 -15.49 1.64
N PRO A 110 0.19 -15.96 2.60
CA PRO A 110 -1.25 -15.64 2.67
C PRO A 110 -1.56 -14.14 2.71
N ALA A 111 -0.72 -13.35 3.37
CA ALA A 111 -0.89 -11.90 3.43
C ALA A 111 -0.70 -11.23 2.07
N ILE A 112 0.13 -11.78 1.19
CA ILE A 112 0.32 -11.29 -0.18
C ILE A 112 -0.87 -11.69 -1.06
N ASP A 113 -1.43 -12.88 -0.86
CA ASP A 113 -2.67 -13.28 -1.54
C ASP A 113 -3.83 -12.34 -1.16
N THR A 114 -3.93 -11.97 0.11
CA THR A 114 -4.88 -10.97 0.59
C THR A 114 -4.67 -9.62 -0.11
N ALA A 115 -3.43 -9.13 -0.17
CA ALA A 115 -3.09 -7.88 -0.85
C ALA A 115 -3.46 -7.92 -2.34
N ASN A 116 -3.13 -9.01 -3.04
CA ASN A 116 -3.48 -9.21 -4.45
C ASN A 116 -5.01 -9.24 -4.64
N GLY A 117 -5.74 -9.86 -3.74
CA GLY A 117 -7.21 -9.88 -3.74
C GLY A 117 -7.80 -8.47 -3.60
N LEU A 118 -7.26 -7.64 -2.72
CA LEU A 118 -7.69 -6.25 -2.55
C LEU A 118 -7.40 -5.39 -3.79
N VAL A 119 -6.23 -5.55 -4.39
CA VAL A 119 -5.88 -4.87 -5.66
C VAL A 119 -6.83 -5.32 -6.79
N ALA A 120 -7.16 -6.61 -6.86
CA ALA A 120 -8.09 -7.13 -7.85
C ALA A 120 -9.52 -6.59 -7.66
N ARG A 121 -10.01 -6.48 -6.40
CA ARG A 121 -11.30 -5.86 -6.08
C ARG A 121 -11.34 -4.39 -6.50
N LEU A 122 -10.28 -3.63 -6.17
CA LEU A 122 -10.15 -2.24 -6.56
C LEU A 122 -10.18 -2.08 -8.09
N ALA A 123 -9.43 -2.91 -8.81
CA ALA A 123 -9.41 -2.91 -10.27
C ALA A 123 -10.79 -3.25 -10.87
N ALA A 124 -11.49 -4.25 -10.32
CA ALA A 124 -12.83 -4.63 -10.74
C ALA A 124 -13.85 -3.51 -10.49
N PHE A 125 -13.77 -2.83 -9.34
CA PHE A 125 -14.61 -1.67 -9.05
C PHE A 125 -14.45 -0.58 -10.13
N PHE A 126 -13.21 -0.15 -10.42
CA PHE A 126 -12.98 0.87 -11.42
C PHE A 126 -13.32 0.41 -12.84
N GLN A 127 -13.12 -0.87 -13.17
CA GLN A 127 -13.56 -1.41 -14.44
C GLN A 127 -15.09 -1.31 -14.60
N SER A 128 -15.85 -1.56 -13.54
CA SER A 128 -17.31 -1.44 -13.56
C SER A 128 -17.82 0.01 -13.57
N ALA A 129 -17.06 0.92 -12.98
CA ALA A 129 -17.37 2.34 -12.86
C ALA A 129 -16.98 3.17 -14.10
N THR A 130 -16.26 2.58 -15.07
CA THR A 130 -15.78 3.23 -16.28
C THR A 130 -16.44 2.69 -17.53
N SER A 131 -16.60 3.56 -18.54
CA SER A 131 -17.26 3.24 -19.81
C SER A 131 -16.30 3.09 -20.99
N SER A 132 -15.04 3.49 -20.83
CA SER A 132 -14.05 3.48 -21.91
C SER A 132 -12.67 2.99 -21.45
N ALA A 133 -11.87 2.51 -22.41
CA ALA A 133 -10.48 2.13 -22.16
C ALA A 133 -9.64 3.33 -21.68
N GLU A 134 -9.94 4.54 -22.16
CA GLU A 134 -9.26 5.76 -21.70
C GLU A 134 -9.50 5.99 -20.20
N GLU A 135 -10.74 5.90 -19.75
CA GLU A 135 -11.09 6.05 -18.33
C GLU A 135 -10.40 5.00 -17.46
N GLN A 136 -10.36 3.74 -17.92
CA GLN A 136 -9.64 2.67 -17.22
C GLN A 136 -8.13 2.96 -17.13
N MET A 137 -7.51 3.43 -18.22
CA MET A 137 -6.10 3.82 -18.21
C MET A 137 -5.84 5.00 -17.27
N ARG A 138 -6.72 5.98 -17.18
CA ARG A 138 -6.60 7.10 -16.24
C ARG A 138 -6.53 6.62 -14.79
N PHE A 139 -7.38 5.67 -14.39
CA PHE A 139 -7.29 5.06 -13.06
C PHE A 139 -5.98 4.31 -12.86
N GLY A 140 -5.60 3.46 -13.81
CA GLY A 140 -4.33 2.70 -13.75
C GLY A 140 -3.11 3.61 -13.63
N ILE A 141 -3.05 4.69 -14.41
CA ILE A 141 -1.96 5.67 -14.36
C ILE A 141 -1.98 6.44 -13.04
N ALA A 142 -3.16 6.91 -12.59
CA ALA A 142 -3.27 7.68 -11.36
C ALA A 142 -2.84 6.85 -10.14
N LEU A 143 -3.40 5.65 -9.97
CA LEU A 143 -3.11 4.82 -8.79
C LEU A 143 -1.74 4.15 -8.88
N GLY A 144 -1.45 3.47 -9.99
CA GLY A 144 -0.19 2.79 -10.21
C GLY A 144 0.98 3.75 -10.32
N GLY A 145 0.80 4.88 -11.01
CA GLY A 145 1.81 5.92 -11.16
C GLY A 145 2.17 6.58 -9.84
N ALA A 146 1.19 6.94 -9.01
CA ALA A 146 1.42 7.51 -7.68
C ALA A 146 2.19 6.53 -6.77
N ALA A 147 1.76 5.27 -6.72
CA ALA A 147 2.43 4.24 -5.94
C ALA A 147 3.87 3.99 -6.41
N TYR A 148 4.07 3.83 -7.72
CA TYR A 148 5.40 3.58 -8.29
C TYR A 148 6.35 4.78 -8.13
N MET A 149 5.84 6.01 -8.29
CA MET A 149 6.63 7.21 -8.14
C MET A 149 7.23 7.34 -6.73
N LEU A 150 6.43 7.09 -5.69
CA LEU A 150 6.91 7.12 -4.30
C LEU A 150 7.93 6.02 -3.99
N VAL A 151 7.75 4.83 -4.57
CA VAL A 151 8.67 3.71 -4.42
C VAL A 151 9.98 3.96 -5.17
N SER A 152 9.92 4.50 -6.38
CA SER A 152 11.10 4.74 -7.22
C SER A 152 12.02 5.84 -6.69
N GLN A 153 11.50 6.82 -5.95
CA GLN A 153 12.32 7.83 -5.30
C GLN A 153 13.32 7.21 -4.30
N GLU A 154 12.90 6.20 -3.55
CA GLU A 154 13.81 5.46 -2.66
C GLU A 154 14.87 4.68 -3.43
N ASN A 155 14.48 4.01 -4.51
CA ASN A 155 15.39 3.21 -5.33
C ASN A 155 16.44 4.04 -6.07
N LEU A 156 16.07 5.25 -6.46
CA LEU A 156 16.95 6.17 -7.21
C LEU A 156 17.75 7.10 -6.30
N HIS A 157 17.60 6.98 -4.97
CA HIS A 157 18.22 7.89 -3.98
C HIS A 157 17.97 9.37 -4.32
N LEU A 158 16.83 9.66 -4.93
CA LEU A 158 16.40 11.02 -5.17
C LEU A 158 15.92 11.59 -3.84
N GLU A 159 16.78 12.29 -3.13
CA GLU A 159 16.36 13.11 -1.99
C GLU A 159 15.39 14.17 -2.52
N SER A 160 14.09 13.93 -2.31
CA SER A 160 13.11 15.00 -2.53
C SER A 160 13.39 16.09 -1.51
N GLN A 161 13.73 17.28 -1.99
CA GLN A 161 13.81 18.47 -1.14
C GLN A 161 12.42 18.97 -0.72
N SER A 162 11.38 18.35 -1.26
CA SER A 162 9.98 18.71 -1.00
C SER A 162 9.52 18.13 0.34
N ASP A 163 8.85 18.95 1.13
CA ASP A 163 8.20 18.52 2.38
C ASP A 163 7.10 17.48 2.09
N HIS A 164 6.85 16.62 3.08
CA HIS A 164 5.77 15.61 3.03
C HIS A 164 4.41 16.21 2.65
N ALA A 165 4.13 17.42 3.15
CA ALA A 165 2.89 18.14 2.84
C ALA A 165 2.83 18.56 1.37
N GLU A 166 3.93 19.02 0.79
CA GLU A 166 4.02 19.42 -0.62
C GLU A 166 3.84 18.21 -1.55
N ILE A 167 4.47 17.08 -1.22
CA ILE A 167 4.30 15.83 -1.98
C ILE A 167 2.85 15.36 -1.93
N ARG A 168 2.23 15.39 -0.75
CA ARG A 168 0.82 15.04 -0.55
C ARG A 168 -0.11 15.90 -1.40
N GLU A 169 0.04 17.21 -1.33
CA GLU A 169 -0.79 18.16 -2.07
C GLU A 169 -0.61 17.99 -3.60
N GLY A 170 0.63 17.84 -4.05
CA GLY A 170 0.94 17.60 -5.46
C GLY A 170 0.32 16.32 -5.99
N LEU A 171 0.40 15.21 -5.24
CA LEU A 171 -0.22 13.93 -5.62
C LEU A 171 -1.74 14.04 -5.69
N ILE A 172 -2.38 14.63 -4.69
CA ILE A 172 -3.84 14.84 -4.68
C ILE A 172 -4.27 15.67 -5.90
N THR A 173 -3.55 16.74 -6.19
CA THR A 173 -3.84 17.62 -7.34
C THR A 173 -3.74 16.84 -8.65
N ILE A 174 -2.61 16.14 -8.91
CA ILE A 174 -2.38 15.40 -10.16
C ILE A 174 -3.42 14.28 -10.32
N MET A 175 -3.67 13.52 -9.25
CA MET A 175 -4.65 12.44 -9.31
C MET A 175 -6.07 12.97 -9.55
N THR A 176 -6.43 14.08 -8.93
CA THR A 176 -7.73 14.72 -9.14
C THR A 176 -7.89 15.17 -10.59
N GLU A 177 -6.86 15.78 -11.19
CA GLU A 177 -6.87 16.19 -12.61
C GLU A 177 -6.98 14.98 -13.55
N LEU A 178 -6.22 13.91 -13.29
CA LEU A 178 -6.29 12.69 -14.10
C LEU A 178 -7.67 12.02 -14.05
N LEU A 179 -8.34 12.07 -12.91
CA LEU A 179 -9.63 11.41 -12.70
C LEU A 179 -10.83 12.35 -12.91
N ALA A 180 -10.61 13.66 -13.10
CA ALA A 180 -11.69 14.64 -13.32
C ALA A 180 -12.61 14.34 -14.50
N PRO A 181 -12.12 13.82 -15.66
CA PRO A 181 -12.97 13.52 -16.81
C PRO A 181 -13.89 12.30 -16.60
N ILE A 182 -13.64 11.48 -15.58
CA ILE A 182 -14.42 10.26 -15.35
C ILE A 182 -15.80 10.61 -14.79
N PRO A 183 -16.88 10.13 -15.42
CA PRO A 183 -18.23 10.41 -14.97
C PRO A 183 -18.43 9.96 -13.50
N VAL A 184 -19.05 10.83 -12.73
CA VAL A 184 -19.47 10.53 -11.35
C VAL A 184 -20.97 10.70 -11.23
N HIS A 185 -21.61 9.94 -10.35
CA HIS A 185 -23.03 10.12 -10.08
C HIS A 185 -23.26 11.50 -9.44
N THR A 186 -24.05 12.33 -10.10
CA THR A 186 -24.49 13.58 -9.49
C THR A 186 -25.57 13.25 -8.47
N THR A 187 -25.32 13.53 -7.20
CA THR A 187 -26.37 13.47 -6.19
C THR A 187 -27.36 14.57 -6.52
N VAL A 188 -28.52 14.23 -7.04
CA VAL A 188 -29.63 15.18 -7.18
C VAL A 188 -30.11 15.47 -5.76
N ALA A 189 -29.97 16.72 -5.32
CA ALA A 189 -30.45 17.21 -4.04
C ALA A 189 -31.98 17.22 -3.98
#